data_cee89553590abb7e38d1b786cf929cbf
#
_entry.id   cee89553590abb7e38d1b786cf929cbf
#
_cell.length_a   1.000
_cell.length_b   1.000
_cell.length_c   1.000
_cell.angle_alpha   90.00
_cell.angle_beta   90.00
_cell.angle_gamma   90.00
#
_symmetry.space_group_name_H-M   'P 1'
#
loop_
_entity.id
_entity.type
_entity.pdbx_description
1 polymer ?
#
loop_
_entity_poly.entity_id
_entity_poly.type
_entity_poly.pdbx_seq_one_letter_code
_entity_poly.pdbx_strand_id
1 'polypeptide(L)'
;ISSSSFQKENALIVDGTFGRGGHSKALLEQIGSNCKLIAFDKDLEAISIAQKIIDPRLQIIHSSFAMMDQHVRAQSVDAVLLDLGISSPQIDTPGRGFSFRFDGPLDMRMDTSCGVSAAEWLASAPVEEITQVIKTFGEERYAFAIARAIVKQREEGKAVQTTLELSNVIAKTVRSREPGQDPATRTFQAIRIFINQELADLEKGLEAALDVLKVGGRLVVISFHSLEDRIVKQFIQTHAQITVPRELPIRAK
;
A
#
# COMPACT_ATOMS: atom_id res chain seq x y z
N ILE A 1 3.70 -8.77 19.30
CA ILE A 1 5.13 -9.13 19.19
C ILE A 1 5.66 -9.17 20.63
N SER A 2 5.97 -10.37 21.15
CA SER A 2 6.46 -10.48 22.53
C SER A 2 7.87 -9.88 22.63
N SER A 3 8.11 -9.09 23.66
CA SER A 3 9.37 -8.37 23.94
C SER A 3 10.64 -9.23 23.98
N SER A 4 10.54 -10.54 24.08
CA SER A 4 11.68 -11.46 24.10
C SER A 4 12.37 -11.70 22.75
N SER A 5 11.77 -11.31 21.63
CA SER A 5 12.32 -11.58 20.30
C SER A 5 13.25 -10.48 19.76
N PHE A 6 13.24 -9.28 20.33
CA PHE A 6 14.06 -8.14 19.88
C PHE A 6 15.27 -7.84 20.76
N GLN A 7 15.58 -8.68 21.74
CA GLN A 7 16.78 -8.56 22.59
C GLN A 7 18.07 -9.10 21.92
N LYS A 8 18.05 -9.32 20.61
CA LYS A 8 19.31 -9.63 19.90
C LYS A 8 20.16 -8.36 19.85
N GLU A 9 21.41 -8.47 20.29
CA GLU A 9 22.35 -7.35 20.39
C GLU A 9 22.71 -6.66 19.06
N ASN A 10 22.38 -7.24 17.90
CA ASN A 10 22.71 -6.71 16.57
C ASN A 10 21.60 -7.00 15.55
N ALA A 11 20.35 -6.73 15.88
CA ALA A 11 19.24 -6.98 14.97
C ALA A 11 19.19 -5.94 13.84
N LEU A 12 18.89 -6.42 12.64
CA LEU A 12 18.51 -5.58 11.50
C LEU A 12 17.02 -5.73 11.24
N ILE A 13 16.30 -4.63 11.29
CA ILE A 13 14.84 -4.58 11.08
C ILE A 13 14.56 -3.72 9.86
N VAL A 14 13.57 -4.12 9.08
CA VAL A 14 13.04 -3.33 7.95
C VAL A 14 11.61 -2.91 8.26
N ASP A 15 11.33 -1.62 8.14
CA ASP A 15 9.98 -1.05 8.08
C ASP A 15 9.73 -0.63 6.63
N GLY A 16 8.94 -1.41 5.88
CA GLY A 16 8.68 -1.17 4.46
C GLY A 16 7.72 -0.02 4.18
N THR A 17 7.06 0.51 5.22
CA THR A 17 5.97 1.48 5.13
C THR A 17 6.08 2.53 6.24
N PHE A 18 7.10 3.39 6.14
CA PHE A 18 7.44 4.33 7.22
C PHE A 18 6.29 5.27 7.59
N GLY A 19 5.57 5.83 6.60
CA GLY A 19 4.45 6.74 6.80
C GLY A 19 4.80 7.95 7.67
N ARG A 20 4.27 7.98 8.89
CA ARG A 20 4.58 9.00 9.91
C ARG A 20 5.63 8.55 10.92
N GLY A 21 6.17 7.38 10.74
CA GLY A 21 7.19 6.80 11.62
C GLY A 21 6.65 6.32 12.97
N GLY A 22 5.35 6.05 13.08
CA GLY A 22 4.77 5.53 14.33
C GLY A 22 5.39 4.20 14.73
N HIS A 23 5.37 3.23 13.83
CA HIS A 23 5.99 1.92 14.03
C HIS A 23 7.51 2.02 14.16
N SER A 24 8.17 2.77 13.29
CA SER A 24 9.62 2.99 13.33
C SER A 24 10.08 3.58 14.67
N LYS A 25 9.39 4.59 15.20
CA LYS A 25 9.70 5.19 16.51
C LYS A 25 9.52 4.17 17.65
N ALA A 26 8.39 3.47 17.66
CA ALA A 26 8.13 2.44 18.66
C ALA A 26 9.15 1.30 18.62
N LEU A 27 9.64 0.93 17.43
CA LEU A 27 10.71 -0.04 17.27
C LEU A 27 12.05 0.51 17.82
N LEU A 28 12.42 1.75 17.49
CA LEU A 28 13.66 2.38 17.99
C LEU A 28 13.70 2.50 19.51
N GLU A 29 12.55 2.68 20.16
CA GLU A 29 12.44 2.69 21.63
C GLU A 29 12.71 1.31 22.27
N GLN A 30 12.50 0.22 21.52
CA GLN A 30 12.58 -1.15 22.03
C GLN A 30 13.87 -1.88 21.65
N ILE A 31 14.55 -1.45 20.60
CA ILE A 31 15.76 -2.11 20.10
C ILE A 31 17.03 -1.55 20.76
N GLY A 32 18.05 -2.40 20.91
CA GLY A 32 19.33 -2.02 21.49
C GLY A 32 20.13 -1.03 20.61
N SER A 33 21.15 -0.42 21.22
CA SER A 33 21.99 0.60 20.54
C SER A 33 22.74 0.08 19.31
N ASN A 34 23.03 -1.22 19.28
CA ASN A 34 23.75 -1.87 18.17
C ASN A 34 22.81 -2.39 17.07
N CYS A 35 21.50 -2.26 17.25
CA CYS A 35 20.52 -2.64 16.22
C CYS A 35 20.41 -1.56 15.15
N LYS A 36 19.88 -1.94 13.99
CA LYS A 36 19.61 -1.01 12.88
C LYS A 36 18.18 -1.16 12.40
N LEU A 37 17.59 -0.05 12.00
CA LEU A 37 16.28 0.03 11.37
C LEU A 37 16.45 0.69 10.00
N ILE A 38 16.11 -0.05 8.94
CA ILE A 38 16.00 0.50 7.58
C ILE A 38 14.53 0.70 7.31
N ALA A 39 14.14 1.93 6.99
CA ALA A 39 12.77 2.26 6.67
C ALA A 39 12.64 2.68 5.20
N PHE A 40 11.54 2.29 4.56
CA PHE A 40 11.20 2.63 3.18
C PHE A 40 9.93 3.43 3.14
N ASP A 41 9.86 4.38 2.23
CA ASP A 41 8.60 5.01 1.82
C ASP A 41 8.72 5.57 0.40
N LYS A 42 7.61 5.60 -0.32
CA LYS A 42 7.48 6.23 -1.64
C LYS A 42 7.11 7.72 -1.52
N ASP A 43 6.49 8.10 -0.40
CA ASP A 43 5.97 9.45 -0.18
C ASP A 43 7.07 10.40 0.29
N LEU A 44 7.34 11.44 -0.49
CA LEU A 44 8.33 12.47 -0.17
C LEU A 44 8.03 13.19 1.17
N GLU A 45 6.75 13.30 1.56
CA GLU A 45 6.41 13.85 2.88
C GLU A 45 6.85 12.92 4.01
N ALA A 46 6.68 11.60 3.84
CA ALA A 46 7.17 10.61 4.79
C ALA A 46 8.70 10.66 4.92
N ILE A 47 9.40 10.76 3.78
CA ILE A 47 10.87 10.91 3.75
C ILE A 47 11.30 12.18 4.50
N SER A 48 10.63 13.31 4.23
CA SER A 48 10.93 14.59 4.93
C SER A 48 10.72 14.52 6.45
N ILE A 49 9.75 13.72 6.90
CA ILE A 49 9.51 13.47 8.33
C ILE A 49 10.60 12.59 8.92
N ALA A 50 10.97 11.52 8.22
CA ALA A 50 12.01 10.60 8.68
C ALA A 50 13.37 11.30 8.82
N GLN A 51 13.72 12.18 7.91
CA GLN A 51 14.96 12.97 7.96
C GLN A 51 15.09 13.89 9.19
N LYS A 52 13.96 14.21 9.85
CA LYS A 52 13.96 15.00 11.09
C LYS A 52 14.20 14.13 12.34
N ILE A 53 14.19 12.83 12.21
CA ILE A 53 14.47 11.91 13.32
C ILE A 53 15.98 11.77 13.47
N ILE A 54 16.50 12.26 14.59
CA ILE A 54 17.94 12.19 14.91
C ILE A 54 18.18 10.89 15.69
N ASP A 55 18.31 9.78 14.98
CA ASP A 55 18.69 8.49 15.58
C ASP A 55 19.67 7.77 14.62
N PRO A 56 20.92 7.49 15.07
CA PRO A 56 21.95 6.88 14.22
C PRO A 56 21.62 5.45 13.79
N ARG A 57 20.63 4.83 14.39
CA ARG A 57 20.16 3.48 14.06
C ARG A 57 19.18 3.47 12.90
N LEU A 58 18.55 4.61 12.60
CA LEU A 58 17.56 4.76 11.53
C LEU A 58 18.23 5.16 10.22
N GLN A 59 17.96 4.37 9.18
CA GLN A 59 18.23 4.74 7.78
C GLN A 59 16.91 4.80 7.03
N ILE A 60 16.62 5.91 6.35
CA ILE A 60 15.44 6.04 5.49
C ILE A 60 15.84 5.96 4.02
N ILE A 61 15.06 5.22 3.24
CA ILE A 61 15.25 5.03 1.79
C ILE A 61 13.98 5.48 1.08
N HIS A 62 14.11 6.46 0.16
CA HIS A 62 13.03 6.85 -0.75
C HIS A 62 12.90 5.81 -1.85
N SER A 63 12.09 4.80 -1.63
CA SER A 63 11.82 3.72 -2.57
C SER A 63 10.57 2.95 -2.15
N SER A 64 9.96 2.23 -3.08
CA SER A 64 8.98 1.20 -2.73
C SER A 64 9.64 0.06 -1.95
N PHE A 65 8.94 -0.47 -0.95
CA PHE A 65 9.35 -1.69 -0.26
C PHE A 65 9.45 -2.90 -1.21
N ALA A 66 8.82 -2.84 -2.38
CA ALA A 66 8.94 -3.84 -3.43
C ALA A 66 10.38 -4.01 -3.97
N MET A 67 11.23 -3.02 -3.69
CA MET A 67 12.64 -3.00 -4.14
C MET A 67 13.62 -3.19 -2.97
N MET A 68 13.15 -3.71 -1.82
CA MET A 68 14.02 -3.82 -0.64
C MET A 68 15.22 -4.75 -0.84
N ASP A 69 15.09 -5.76 -1.67
CA ASP A 69 16.17 -6.68 -2.07
C ASP A 69 17.33 -6.01 -2.81
N GLN A 70 17.09 -4.85 -3.44
CA GLN A 70 18.14 -4.05 -4.08
C GLN A 70 18.92 -3.17 -3.11
N HIS A 71 18.37 -2.91 -1.94
CA HIS A 71 18.95 -2.03 -0.92
C HIS A 71 19.45 -2.78 0.30
N VAL A 72 18.95 -3.99 0.53
CA VAL A 72 19.23 -4.79 1.72
C VAL A 72 19.80 -6.14 1.29
N ARG A 73 20.88 -6.54 1.96
CA ARG A 73 21.54 -7.82 1.65
C ARG A 73 20.61 -9.00 1.93
N ALA A 74 20.61 -9.99 1.05
CA ALA A 74 19.88 -11.24 1.24
C ALA A 74 20.24 -11.93 2.57
N GLN A 75 19.26 -12.54 3.19
CA GLN A 75 19.38 -13.29 4.45
C GLN A 75 20.08 -12.51 5.58
N SER A 76 19.86 -11.20 5.67
CA SER A 76 20.50 -10.33 6.66
C SER A 76 19.53 -9.73 7.67
N VAL A 77 18.22 -9.81 7.44
CA VAL A 77 17.18 -9.11 8.20
C VAL A 77 16.55 -10.05 9.24
N ASP A 78 16.36 -9.55 10.46
CA ASP A 78 15.72 -10.30 11.54
C ASP A 78 14.19 -10.14 11.54
N ALA A 79 13.69 -8.99 11.07
CA ALA A 79 12.24 -8.76 10.92
C ALA A 79 11.94 -7.76 9.81
N VAL A 80 10.85 -7.99 9.08
CA VAL A 80 10.25 -7.05 8.13
C VAL A 80 8.83 -6.73 8.59
N LEU A 81 8.50 -5.45 8.62
CA LEU A 81 7.15 -4.92 8.88
C LEU A 81 6.63 -4.24 7.61
N LEU A 82 5.41 -4.60 7.22
CA LEU A 82 4.64 -3.94 6.18
C LEU A 82 3.28 -3.53 6.78
N ASP A 83 3.05 -2.22 6.92
CA ASP A 83 1.75 -1.65 7.33
C ASP A 83 1.12 -1.03 6.09
N LEU A 84 0.25 -1.81 5.41
CA LEU A 84 -0.25 -1.49 4.07
C LEU A 84 -1.28 -0.36 4.09
N GLY A 85 -1.57 0.17 2.91
CA GLY A 85 -2.59 1.18 2.71
C GLY A 85 -2.05 2.62 2.74
N ILE A 86 -2.85 3.55 3.24
CA ILE A 86 -2.58 4.99 3.23
C ILE A 86 -2.43 5.56 4.63
N SER A 87 -1.55 6.54 4.78
CA SER A 87 -1.35 7.25 6.04
C SER A 87 -2.45 8.29 6.27
N SER A 88 -2.73 8.59 7.56
CA SER A 88 -3.73 9.64 7.91
C SER A 88 -3.49 10.97 7.19
N PRO A 89 -2.26 11.49 7.02
CA PRO A 89 -2.07 12.75 6.31
C PRO A 89 -2.41 12.70 4.83
N GLN A 90 -2.22 11.57 4.17
CA GLN A 90 -2.65 11.42 2.78
C GLN A 90 -4.16 11.57 2.68
N ILE A 91 -4.93 11.06 3.68
CA ILE A 91 -6.38 11.21 3.74
C ILE A 91 -6.79 12.64 4.13
N ASP A 92 -6.09 13.23 5.11
CA ASP A 92 -6.50 14.47 5.77
C ASP A 92 -6.03 15.74 5.01
N THR A 93 -5.08 15.60 4.06
CA THR A 93 -4.57 16.70 3.25
C THR A 93 -5.34 16.79 1.93
N PRO A 94 -6.23 17.78 1.73
CA PRO A 94 -7.06 17.89 0.52
C PRO A 94 -6.24 17.93 -0.77
N GLY A 95 -5.08 18.60 -0.75
CA GLY A 95 -4.18 18.73 -1.89
C GLY A 95 -3.57 17.43 -2.41
N ARG A 96 -3.68 16.32 -1.65
CA ARG A 96 -3.19 15.00 -2.05
C ARG A 96 -4.22 14.20 -2.87
N GLY A 97 -5.48 14.55 -2.83
CA GLY A 97 -6.53 13.92 -3.64
C GLY A 97 -7.00 12.53 -3.22
N PHE A 98 -6.60 12.01 -2.06
CA PHE A 98 -6.97 10.65 -1.60
C PHE A 98 -8.37 10.57 -1.02
N SER A 99 -8.95 11.70 -0.58
CA SER A 99 -10.23 11.76 0.12
C SER A 99 -11.24 12.62 -0.62
N PHE A 100 -12.48 12.20 -0.63
CA PHE A 100 -13.63 12.97 -1.13
C PHE A 100 -14.34 13.77 -0.02
N ARG A 101 -13.81 13.79 1.21
CA ARG A 101 -14.37 14.57 2.33
C ARG A 101 -14.19 16.07 2.14
N PHE A 102 -13.10 16.44 1.49
CA PHE A 102 -12.74 17.82 1.16
C PHE A 102 -12.45 17.90 -0.33
N ASP A 103 -12.77 19.03 -0.94
CA ASP A 103 -12.41 19.25 -2.34
C ASP A 103 -10.91 19.58 -2.48
N GLY A 104 -10.30 18.99 -3.50
CA GLY A 104 -8.90 19.19 -3.82
C GLY A 104 -8.55 18.59 -5.18
N PRO A 105 -7.34 18.86 -5.70
CA PRO A 105 -6.88 18.26 -6.95
C PRO A 105 -6.91 16.73 -6.86
N LEU A 106 -7.37 16.08 -7.91
CA LEU A 106 -7.46 14.63 -7.98
C LEU A 106 -6.11 14.02 -8.38
N ASP A 107 -5.15 14.06 -7.46
CA ASP A 107 -3.79 13.55 -7.69
C ASP A 107 -3.68 12.05 -7.36
N MET A 108 -3.86 11.66 -6.12
CA MET A 108 -3.77 10.32 -5.55
C MET A 108 -2.38 9.65 -5.64
N ARG A 109 -1.33 10.30 -6.10
CA ARG A 109 0.02 9.72 -6.08
C ARG A 109 0.61 9.74 -4.68
N MET A 110 1.18 8.62 -4.24
CA MET A 110 2.03 8.58 -3.05
C MET A 110 3.37 9.26 -3.34
N ASP A 111 4.04 8.87 -4.43
CA ASP A 111 5.21 9.56 -4.94
C ASP A 111 4.80 10.62 -5.99
N THR A 112 4.81 11.87 -5.58
CA THR A 112 4.44 12.99 -6.46
C THR A 112 5.55 13.40 -7.43
N SER A 113 6.75 12.81 -7.33
CA SER A 113 7.89 13.11 -8.22
C SER A 113 7.81 12.36 -9.54
N CYS A 114 6.96 11.35 -9.65
CA CYS A 114 6.85 10.50 -10.85
C CYS A 114 5.41 10.05 -11.12
N GLY A 115 5.22 9.44 -12.29
CA GLY A 115 3.93 8.90 -12.70
C GLY A 115 2.90 9.96 -13.07
N VAL A 116 1.68 9.50 -13.36
CA VAL A 116 0.54 10.35 -13.74
C VAL A 116 -0.44 10.45 -12.58
N SER A 117 -1.05 11.61 -12.39
CA SER A 117 -2.13 11.80 -11.43
C SER A 117 -3.41 11.06 -11.83
N ALA A 118 -4.30 10.85 -10.88
CA ALA A 118 -5.61 10.25 -11.16
C ALA A 118 -6.41 11.09 -12.17
N ALA A 119 -6.33 12.43 -12.08
CA ALA A 119 -6.98 13.32 -13.05
C ALA A 119 -6.43 13.15 -14.47
N GLU A 120 -5.10 13.13 -14.63
CA GLU A 120 -4.45 12.92 -15.93
C GLU A 120 -4.78 11.55 -16.53
N TRP A 121 -4.76 10.51 -15.70
CA TRP A 121 -5.17 9.18 -16.14
C TRP A 121 -6.63 9.14 -16.59
N LEU A 122 -7.58 9.65 -15.81
CA LEU A 122 -9.00 9.70 -16.17
C LEU A 122 -9.27 10.58 -17.39
N ALA A 123 -8.43 11.59 -17.64
CA ALA A 123 -8.53 12.46 -18.82
C ALA A 123 -8.21 11.73 -20.13
N SER A 124 -7.45 10.64 -20.12
CA SER A 124 -6.97 9.95 -21.32
C SER A 124 -7.37 8.47 -21.41
N ALA A 125 -7.56 7.78 -20.30
CA ALA A 125 -7.81 6.33 -20.27
C ALA A 125 -9.10 5.94 -21.02
N PRO A 126 -9.11 4.81 -21.75
CA PRO A 126 -10.30 4.28 -22.39
C PRO A 126 -11.33 3.78 -21.36
N VAL A 127 -12.61 3.76 -21.75
CA VAL A 127 -13.70 3.34 -20.84
C VAL A 127 -13.51 1.91 -20.33
N GLU A 128 -12.95 1.03 -21.15
CA GLU A 128 -12.67 -0.36 -20.80
C GLU A 128 -11.64 -0.46 -19.69
N GLU A 129 -10.56 0.32 -19.75
CA GLU A 129 -9.52 0.35 -18.74
C GLU A 129 -10.04 0.90 -17.42
N ILE A 130 -10.74 2.04 -17.44
CA ILE A 130 -11.37 2.62 -16.24
C ILE A 130 -12.34 1.61 -15.61
N THR A 131 -13.15 0.93 -16.44
CA THR A 131 -14.08 -0.10 -15.98
C THR A 131 -13.33 -1.24 -15.29
N GLN A 132 -12.27 -1.74 -15.91
CA GLN A 132 -11.48 -2.85 -15.38
C GLN A 132 -10.84 -2.49 -14.03
N VAL A 133 -10.26 -1.31 -13.93
CA VAL A 133 -9.66 -0.80 -12.69
C VAL A 133 -10.69 -0.72 -11.57
N ILE A 134 -11.82 -0.05 -11.81
CA ILE A 134 -12.89 0.14 -10.81
C ILE A 134 -13.49 -1.22 -10.40
N LYS A 135 -13.68 -2.13 -11.34
CA LYS A 135 -14.22 -3.46 -11.08
C LYS A 135 -13.24 -4.34 -10.29
N THR A 136 -11.97 -4.36 -10.69
CA THR A 136 -10.97 -5.27 -10.12
C THR A 136 -10.50 -4.81 -8.75
N PHE A 137 -10.19 -3.53 -8.59
CA PHE A 137 -9.60 -2.99 -7.36
C PHE A 137 -10.63 -2.38 -6.39
N GLY A 138 -11.83 -2.04 -6.89
CA GLY A 138 -12.93 -1.55 -6.06
C GLY A 138 -14.00 -2.59 -5.76
N GLU A 139 -14.00 -3.71 -6.47
CA GLU A 139 -15.11 -4.69 -6.44
C GLU A 139 -16.47 -3.99 -6.65
N GLU A 140 -16.48 -2.90 -7.47
CA GLU A 140 -17.65 -2.03 -7.68
C GLU A 140 -18.53 -2.58 -8.81
N ARG A 141 -19.77 -2.90 -8.50
CA ARG A 141 -20.74 -3.46 -9.46
C ARG A 141 -21.18 -2.45 -10.53
N TYR A 142 -21.10 -1.15 -10.24
CA TYR A 142 -21.44 -0.09 -11.18
C TYR A 142 -20.25 0.40 -11.99
N ALA A 143 -19.12 -0.31 -11.99
CA ALA A 143 -17.86 0.09 -12.60
C ALA A 143 -18.02 0.61 -14.05
N PHE A 144 -18.73 -0.11 -14.92
CA PHE A 144 -18.96 0.29 -16.31
C PHE A 144 -19.78 1.58 -16.41
N ALA A 145 -20.83 1.71 -15.59
CA ALA A 145 -21.66 2.91 -15.62
C ALA A 145 -20.87 4.15 -15.14
N ILE A 146 -20.04 4.00 -14.10
CA ILE A 146 -19.16 5.05 -13.60
C ILE A 146 -18.13 5.44 -14.66
N ALA A 147 -17.43 4.45 -15.27
CA ALA A 147 -16.45 4.70 -16.31
C ALA A 147 -17.07 5.46 -17.51
N ARG A 148 -18.25 5.03 -17.98
CA ARG A 148 -18.98 5.73 -19.03
C ARG A 148 -19.36 7.16 -18.66
N ALA A 149 -19.78 7.39 -17.42
CA ALA A 149 -20.14 8.73 -16.96
C ALA A 149 -18.90 9.66 -16.94
N ILE A 150 -17.75 9.16 -16.51
CA ILE A 150 -16.48 9.90 -16.53
C ILE A 150 -16.07 10.25 -17.96
N VAL A 151 -16.07 9.26 -18.86
CA VAL A 151 -15.68 9.45 -20.27
C VAL A 151 -16.63 10.43 -20.97
N LYS A 152 -17.95 10.27 -20.77
CA LYS A 152 -18.95 11.19 -21.33
C LYS A 152 -18.71 12.63 -20.87
N GLN A 153 -18.47 12.85 -19.57
CA GLN A 153 -18.19 14.19 -19.04
C GLN A 153 -16.93 14.79 -19.65
N ARG A 154 -15.89 13.98 -19.86
CA ARG A 154 -14.65 14.37 -20.55
C ARG A 154 -14.90 14.78 -22.00
N GLU A 155 -15.70 14.01 -22.76
CA GLU A 155 -16.06 14.30 -24.15
C GLU A 155 -16.88 15.59 -24.29
N GLU A 156 -17.64 15.96 -23.23
CA GLU A 156 -18.35 17.24 -23.15
C GLU A 156 -17.42 18.41 -22.75
N GLY A 157 -16.11 18.21 -22.69
CA GLY A 157 -15.12 19.24 -22.32
C GLY A 157 -15.03 19.52 -20.82
N LYS A 158 -15.55 18.61 -19.98
CA LYS A 158 -15.60 18.75 -18.51
C LYS A 158 -14.86 17.59 -17.85
N ALA A 159 -13.59 17.38 -18.22
CA ALA A 159 -12.77 16.35 -17.58
C ALA A 159 -12.70 16.53 -16.06
N VAL A 160 -12.81 15.42 -15.33
CA VAL A 160 -12.77 15.40 -13.87
C VAL A 160 -11.37 15.84 -13.39
N GLN A 161 -11.30 16.89 -12.58
CA GLN A 161 -10.05 17.48 -12.08
C GLN A 161 -9.95 17.43 -10.56
N THR A 162 -11.09 17.35 -9.86
CA THR A 162 -11.12 17.41 -8.40
C THR A 162 -11.80 16.20 -7.78
N THR A 163 -11.51 15.98 -6.51
CA THR A 163 -12.11 14.89 -5.73
C THR A 163 -13.62 15.03 -5.62
N LEU A 164 -14.14 16.25 -5.47
CA LEU A 164 -15.57 16.49 -5.39
C LEU A 164 -16.27 16.24 -6.74
N GLU A 165 -15.64 16.62 -7.85
CA GLU A 165 -16.17 16.34 -9.20
C GLU A 165 -16.30 14.83 -9.42
N LEU A 166 -15.26 14.05 -9.10
CA LEU A 166 -15.32 12.59 -9.20
C LEU A 166 -16.41 12.00 -8.30
N SER A 167 -16.47 12.42 -7.04
CA SER A 167 -17.49 11.96 -6.09
C SER A 167 -18.91 12.26 -6.60
N ASN A 168 -19.13 13.44 -7.17
CA ASN A 168 -20.42 13.83 -7.74
C ASN A 168 -20.83 12.96 -8.95
N VAL A 169 -19.87 12.63 -9.84
CA VAL A 169 -20.12 11.71 -10.96
C VAL A 169 -20.56 10.35 -10.45
N ILE A 170 -19.86 9.82 -9.44
CA ILE A 170 -20.15 8.52 -8.86
C ILE A 170 -21.53 8.55 -8.19
N ALA A 171 -21.80 9.56 -7.35
CA ALA A 171 -23.05 9.68 -6.60
C ALA A 171 -24.31 9.76 -7.50
N LYS A 172 -24.17 10.39 -8.69
CA LYS A 172 -25.24 10.45 -9.70
C LYS A 172 -25.44 9.12 -10.44
N THR A 173 -24.41 8.29 -10.50
CA THR A 173 -24.41 7.03 -11.26
C THR A 173 -24.84 5.83 -10.42
N VAL A 174 -24.43 5.78 -9.15
CA VAL A 174 -24.72 4.66 -8.25
C VAL A 174 -26.13 4.78 -7.69
N ARG A 175 -27.02 3.89 -8.16
CA ARG A 175 -28.44 3.91 -7.80
C ARG A 175 -28.77 3.27 -6.46
N SER A 176 -28.00 2.28 -6.04
CA SER A 176 -28.22 1.57 -4.78
C SER A 176 -26.98 1.69 -3.89
N ARG A 177 -27.17 2.17 -2.68
CA ARG A 177 -26.13 2.41 -1.69
C ARG A 177 -26.17 1.31 -0.63
N GLU A 178 -25.00 0.85 -0.20
CA GLU A 178 -24.90 0.04 1.01
C GLU A 178 -25.09 0.97 2.23
N PRO A 179 -25.91 0.58 3.22
CA PRO A 179 -26.08 1.40 4.41
C PRO A 179 -24.72 1.65 5.11
N GLY A 180 -24.44 2.91 5.40
CA GLY A 180 -23.21 3.31 6.12
C GLY A 180 -21.95 3.45 5.26
N GLN A 181 -22.00 3.19 3.94
CA GLN A 181 -20.86 3.37 3.06
C GLN A 181 -21.12 4.46 2.01
N ASP A 182 -20.17 5.37 1.84
CA ASP A 182 -20.23 6.36 0.77
C ASP A 182 -20.01 5.68 -0.60
N PRO A 183 -20.85 5.96 -1.62
CA PRO A 183 -20.75 5.34 -2.94
C PRO A 183 -19.39 5.59 -3.64
N ALA A 184 -18.67 6.65 -3.26
CA ALA A 184 -17.37 6.96 -3.83
C ALA A 184 -16.23 6.08 -3.29
N THR A 185 -16.40 5.48 -2.10
CA THR A 185 -15.33 4.76 -1.39
C THR A 185 -14.63 3.71 -2.25
N ARG A 186 -15.40 2.84 -2.91
CA ARG A 186 -14.84 1.74 -3.73
C ARG A 186 -14.11 2.24 -4.97
N THR A 187 -14.65 3.27 -5.62
CA THR A 187 -14.03 3.87 -6.81
C THR A 187 -12.73 4.62 -6.44
N PHE A 188 -12.73 5.39 -5.34
CA PHE A 188 -11.52 6.05 -4.85
C PHE A 188 -10.44 5.05 -4.47
N GLN A 189 -10.80 3.99 -3.74
CA GLN A 189 -9.88 2.90 -3.43
C GLN A 189 -9.30 2.27 -4.70
N ALA A 190 -10.13 1.97 -5.70
CA ALA A 190 -9.69 1.34 -6.94
C ALA A 190 -8.67 2.20 -7.70
N ILE A 191 -8.97 3.49 -7.87
CA ILE A 191 -8.09 4.43 -8.57
C ILE A 191 -6.77 4.59 -7.79
N ARG A 192 -6.83 4.74 -6.47
CA ARG A 192 -5.65 4.83 -5.60
C ARG A 192 -4.73 3.62 -5.77
N ILE A 193 -5.28 2.41 -5.66
CA ILE A 193 -4.55 1.16 -5.83
C ILE A 193 -3.87 1.11 -7.19
N PHE A 194 -4.57 1.52 -8.25
CA PHE A 194 -4.06 1.51 -9.61
C PHE A 194 -2.93 2.52 -9.81
N ILE A 195 -3.15 3.79 -9.43
CA ILE A 195 -2.18 4.88 -9.60
C ILE A 195 -0.87 4.57 -8.86
N ASN A 196 -0.96 3.97 -7.69
CA ASN A 196 0.20 3.66 -6.85
C ASN A 196 0.76 2.25 -7.02
N GLN A 197 0.14 1.42 -7.88
CA GLN A 197 0.52 0.02 -8.12
C GLN A 197 0.57 -0.82 -6.83
N GLU A 198 -0.30 -0.52 -5.86
CA GLU A 198 -0.21 -1.02 -4.47
C GLU A 198 -0.16 -2.55 -4.39
N LEU A 199 -1.01 -3.26 -5.14
CA LEU A 199 -1.06 -4.72 -5.11
C LEU A 199 0.13 -5.37 -5.82
N ALA A 200 0.61 -4.78 -6.94
CA ALA A 200 1.81 -5.26 -7.62
C ALA A 200 3.07 -5.06 -6.77
N ASP A 201 3.14 -3.93 -6.05
CA ASP A 201 4.21 -3.68 -5.10
C ASP A 201 4.13 -4.64 -3.90
N LEU A 202 2.91 -4.97 -3.43
CA LEU A 202 2.73 -5.95 -2.36
C LEU A 202 3.23 -7.34 -2.77
N GLU A 203 2.85 -7.83 -3.94
CA GLU A 203 3.32 -9.14 -4.44
C GLU A 203 4.84 -9.19 -4.50
N LYS A 204 5.48 -8.20 -5.14
CA LYS A 204 6.94 -8.11 -5.24
C LYS A 204 7.60 -7.93 -3.87
N GLY A 205 7.02 -7.10 -3.02
CA GLY A 205 7.56 -6.80 -1.70
C GLY A 205 7.52 -8.00 -0.74
N LEU A 206 6.53 -8.87 -0.86
CA LEU A 206 6.48 -10.12 -0.09
C LEU A 206 7.61 -11.08 -0.51
N GLU A 207 7.89 -11.23 -1.81
CA GLU A 207 9.02 -12.02 -2.31
C GLU A 207 10.36 -11.39 -1.87
N ALA A 208 10.52 -10.08 -2.06
CA ALA A 208 11.72 -9.37 -1.61
C ALA A 208 11.94 -9.49 -0.10
N ALA A 209 10.85 -9.46 0.70
CA ALA A 209 10.94 -9.67 2.15
C ALA A 209 11.44 -11.08 2.50
N LEU A 210 11.00 -12.10 1.77
CA LEU A 210 11.46 -13.47 1.96
C LEU A 210 12.96 -13.61 1.65
N ASP A 211 13.42 -12.96 0.58
CA ASP A 211 14.83 -12.99 0.17
C ASP A 211 15.78 -12.32 1.18
N VAL A 212 15.36 -11.20 1.77
CA VAL A 212 16.21 -10.48 2.74
C VAL A 212 16.16 -11.07 4.15
N LEU A 213 15.09 -11.80 4.50
CA LEU A 213 14.95 -12.38 5.84
C LEU A 213 15.93 -13.52 6.10
N LYS A 214 16.52 -13.53 7.27
CA LYS A 214 17.29 -14.68 7.80
C LYS A 214 16.38 -15.87 8.05
N VAL A 215 16.95 -17.06 8.07
CA VAL A 215 16.27 -18.24 8.63
C VAL A 215 15.87 -17.94 10.08
N GLY A 216 14.58 -18.13 10.38
CA GLY A 216 13.98 -17.76 11.67
C GLY A 216 13.64 -16.27 11.82
N GLY A 217 13.83 -15.47 10.76
CA GLY A 217 13.34 -14.09 10.68
C GLY A 217 11.80 -14.02 10.66
N ARG A 218 11.24 -12.84 10.85
CA ARG A 218 9.79 -12.63 10.95
C ARG A 218 9.30 -11.62 9.93
N LEU A 219 8.27 -11.99 9.18
CA LEU A 219 7.49 -11.08 8.36
C LEU A 219 6.19 -10.75 9.08
N VAL A 220 5.92 -9.46 9.26
CA VAL A 220 4.68 -8.93 9.84
C VAL A 220 4.01 -8.05 8.79
N VAL A 221 2.78 -8.37 8.45
CA VAL A 221 1.99 -7.62 7.48
C VAL A 221 0.66 -7.22 8.11
N ILE A 222 0.32 -5.93 8.02
CA ILE A 222 -0.97 -5.38 8.41
C ILE A 222 -1.70 -4.99 7.14
N SER A 223 -2.88 -5.57 6.91
CA SER A 223 -3.73 -5.32 5.74
C SER A 223 -5.06 -4.69 6.17
N PHE A 224 -5.62 -3.82 5.32
CA PHE A 224 -6.83 -3.06 5.62
C PHE A 224 -8.02 -3.43 4.72
N HIS A 225 -7.78 -4.14 3.62
CA HIS A 225 -8.86 -4.58 2.74
C HIS A 225 -8.64 -5.98 2.17
N SER A 226 -9.73 -6.55 1.65
CA SER A 226 -9.80 -7.95 1.18
C SER A 226 -8.78 -8.32 0.10
N LEU A 227 -8.41 -7.40 -0.77
CA LEU A 227 -7.47 -7.68 -1.86
C LEU A 227 -6.04 -7.88 -1.31
N GLU A 228 -5.60 -7.02 -0.38
CA GLU A 228 -4.30 -7.19 0.31
C GLU A 228 -4.28 -8.49 1.11
N ASP A 229 -5.30 -8.73 1.93
CA ASP A 229 -5.41 -9.93 2.76
C ASP A 229 -5.35 -11.21 1.90
N ARG A 230 -6.00 -11.21 0.73
CA ARG A 230 -5.98 -12.34 -0.22
C ARG A 230 -4.57 -12.62 -0.73
N ILE A 231 -3.82 -11.59 -1.14
CA ILE A 231 -2.43 -11.72 -1.63
C ILE A 231 -1.53 -12.26 -0.52
N VAL A 232 -1.61 -11.69 0.68
CA VAL A 232 -0.80 -12.11 1.84
C VAL A 232 -1.10 -13.56 2.21
N LYS A 233 -2.37 -13.97 2.27
CA LYS A 233 -2.76 -15.35 2.56
C LYS A 233 -2.30 -16.33 1.49
N GLN A 234 -2.42 -15.96 0.22
CA GLN A 234 -1.94 -16.79 -0.88
C GLN A 234 -0.42 -16.95 -0.84
N PHE A 235 0.31 -15.88 -0.59
CA PHE A 235 1.77 -15.91 -0.40
C PHE A 235 2.16 -16.85 0.74
N ILE A 236 1.54 -16.70 1.93
CA ILE A 236 1.80 -17.57 3.09
C ILE A 236 1.50 -19.02 2.74
N GLN A 237 0.37 -19.29 2.10
CA GLN A 237 -0.03 -20.64 1.73
C GLN A 237 0.97 -21.29 0.76
N THR A 238 1.47 -20.53 -0.22
CA THR A 238 2.45 -21.01 -1.19
C THR A 238 3.78 -21.36 -0.54
N HIS A 239 4.26 -20.53 0.38
CA HIS A 239 5.59 -20.69 0.98
C HIS A 239 5.60 -21.51 2.28
N ALA A 240 4.46 -21.67 2.95
CA ALA A 240 4.34 -22.49 4.16
C ALA A 240 4.04 -23.98 3.87
N GLN A 241 3.88 -24.39 2.61
CA GLN A 241 3.66 -25.79 2.26
C GLN A 241 4.94 -26.61 2.48
N ILE A 242 4.93 -27.40 3.56
CA ILE A 242 5.91 -28.47 3.73
C ILE A 242 5.57 -29.56 2.73
N THR A 243 6.36 -29.70 1.67
CA THR A 243 6.25 -30.81 0.75
C THR A 243 6.75 -32.07 1.46
N VAL A 244 5.83 -32.76 2.13
CA VAL A 244 6.15 -34.07 2.73
C VAL A 244 6.12 -35.10 1.62
N PRO A 245 7.20 -35.87 1.39
CA PRO A 245 7.16 -37.00 0.49
C PRO A 245 5.99 -37.95 0.87
N ARG A 246 5.19 -38.35 -0.10
CA ARG A 246 4.00 -39.22 0.11
C ARG A 246 4.28 -40.54 0.85
N GLU A 247 5.55 -40.90 0.96
CA GLU A 247 6.02 -42.15 1.55
C GLU A 247 6.29 -42.06 3.07
N LEU A 248 6.25 -40.87 3.67
CA LEU A 248 6.43 -40.72 5.11
C LEU A 248 5.07 -40.66 5.82
N PRO A 249 4.76 -41.63 6.74
CA PRO A 249 3.52 -41.59 7.52
C PRO A 249 3.59 -40.50 8.61
N ILE A 250 3.52 -39.24 8.23
CA ILE A 250 3.45 -38.14 9.18
C ILE A 250 1.98 -37.91 9.52
N ARG A 251 1.60 -38.24 10.75
CA ARG A 251 0.32 -37.80 11.31
C ARG A 251 0.41 -36.30 11.58
N ALA A 252 -0.44 -35.51 10.91
CA ALA A 252 -0.67 -34.11 11.31
C ALA A 252 -1.14 -34.09 12.78
N LYS A 253 -0.48 -33.32 13.63
CA LYS A 253 -0.94 -33.00 14.98
C LYS A 253 -1.89 -31.82 14.92
#